data_d9718862191b99ad30cdebdb3c1b44d5
#
_entry.id   d9718862191b99ad30cdebdb3c1b44d5
#
_cell.length_a   1.000
_cell.length_b   1.000
_cell.length_c   1.000
_cell.angle_alpha   90.00
_cell.angle_beta   90.00
_cell.angle_gamma   90.00
#
_symmetry.space_group_name_H-M   'P 1'
#
loop_
_entity.id
_entity.type
_entity.pdbx_description
1 polymer ?
#
loop_
_entity_poly.entity_id
_entity_poly.type
_entity_poly.pdbx_seq_one_letter_code
_entity_poly.pdbx_strand_id
1 'polypeptide(L)'
;AVTYLAKENERIAFVSGPLVDDINGKVRLVGYKEALKKAGISYSEGLVFESKYTYEDGYALAERLISSNATAAVVTGDELAAGVLNGLADHGVSVPEEFEIITSDDSQVSRFTRPNLTTIAQPLYDLGAISMRMLTKIMHKEELEEREVLLPHGLTERRSTRKRK
;
A
#
# COMPACT_ATOMS: atom_id res chain seq x y z
N ALA A 1 -7.00 3.03 -2.17
CA ALA A 1 -6.74 2.61 -0.79
C ALA A 1 -7.23 3.65 0.22
N VAL A 2 -6.66 4.85 0.23
CA VAL A 2 -7.04 5.90 1.20
C VAL A 2 -8.53 6.24 1.11
N THR A 3 -9.08 6.41 -0.08
CA THR A 3 -10.51 6.70 -0.28
C THR A 3 -11.41 5.59 0.30
N TYR A 4 -10.95 4.36 0.27
CA TYR A 4 -11.66 3.23 0.88
C TYR A 4 -11.60 3.31 2.41
N LEU A 5 -10.42 3.51 2.97
CA LEU A 5 -10.22 3.59 4.42
C LEU A 5 -10.89 4.83 5.05
N ALA A 6 -10.87 5.96 4.37
CA ALA A 6 -11.41 7.23 4.84
C ALA A 6 -12.94 7.24 5.06
N LYS A 7 -13.64 6.20 4.62
CA LYS A 7 -15.08 6.05 4.91
C LYS A 7 -15.37 5.82 6.40
N GLU A 8 -14.42 5.27 7.14
CA GLU A 8 -14.58 4.91 8.56
C GLU A 8 -13.36 5.26 9.42
N ASN A 9 -12.32 5.85 8.83
CA ASN A 9 -11.09 6.18 9.54
C ASN A 9 -10.70 7.64 9.26
N GLU A 10 -10.41 8.39 10.30
CA GLU A 10 -9.89 9.77 10.21
C GLU A 10 -8.36 9.84 10.37
N ARG A 11 -7.75 8.79 10.95
CA ARG A 11 -6.31 8.71 11.20
C ARG A 11 -5.71 7.54 10.45
N ILE A 12 -5.33 7.79 9.21
CA ILE A 12 -4.78 6.79 8.30
C ILE A 12 -3.29 7.00 8.19
N ALA A 13 -2.47 6.01 8.53
CA ALA A 13 -1.03 6.04 8.36
C ALA A 13 -0.64 5.67 6.91
N PHE A 14 0.52 6.17 6.49
CA PHE A 14 1.20 5.76 5.27
C PHE A 14 2.53 5.11 5.63
N VAL A 15 2.74 3.86 5.22
CA VAL A 15 3.94 3.08 5.50
C VAL A 15 4.60 2.69 4.19
N SER A 16 5.86 3.08 4.02
CA SER A 16 6.59 2.90 2.77
C SER A 16 8.05 2.50 3.02
N GLY A 17 8.74 2.07 1.98
CA GLY A 17 10.19 2.04 1.93
C GLY A 17 10.79 3.45 1.94
N PRO A 18 12.13 3.56 1.81
CA PRO A 18 12.84 4.84 1.89
C PRO A 18 12.36 5.82 0.82
N LEU A 19 11.79 6.95 1.23
CA LEU A 19 11.21 7.93 0.30
C LEU A 19 12.28 8.72 -0.47
N VAL A 20 13.52 8.77 0.02
CA VAL A 20 14.60 9.54 -0.65
C VAL A 20 14.99 8.92 -1.97
N ASP A 21 15.10 7.59 -2.03
CA ASP A 21 15.61 6.86 -3.19
C ASP A 21 14.52 6.11 -3.97
N ASP A 22 13.33 5.97 -3.40
CA ASP A 22 12.21 5.26 -4.01
C ASP A 22 11.26 6.23 -4.74
N ILE A 23 11.36 6.25 -6.06
CA ILE A 23 10.46 7.05 -6.91
C ILE A 23 9.00 6.60 -6.72
N ASN A 24 8.75 5.29 -6.62
CA ASN A 24 7.40 4.75 -6.44
C ASN A 24 6.82 5.16 -5.09
N GLY A 25 7.61 5.11 -4.02
CA GLY A 25 7.20 5.59 -2.70
C GLY A 25 6.80 7.07 -2.71
N LYS A 26 7.60 7.92 -3.39
CA LYS A 26 7.27 9.35 -3.55
C LYS A 26 5.94 9.57 -4.27
N VAL A 27 5.72 8.89 -5.39
CA VAL A 27 4.48 9.02 -6.17
C VAL A 27 3.28 8.53 -5.35
N ARG A 28 3.42 7.42 -4.64
CA ARG A 28 2.37 6.90 -3.74
C ARG A 28 2.07 7.86 -2.58
N LEU A 29 3.09 8.50 -2.01
CA LEU A 29 2.91 9.53 -0.97
C LEU A 29 2.13 10.74 -1.49
N VAL A 30 2.38 11.17 -2.72
CA VAL A 30 1.58 12.23 -3.37
C VAL A 30 0.12 11.80 -3.47
N GLY A 31 -0.13 10.60 -3.98
CA GLY A 31 -1.50 10.05 -4.07
C GLY A 31 -2.18 9.92 -2.71
N TYR A 32 -1.46 9.52 -1.66
CA TYR A 32 -1.96 9.48 -0.29
C TYR A 32 -2.40 10.88 0.18
N LYS A 33 -1.55 11.90 0.01
CA LYS A 33 -1.85 13.30 0.39
C LYS A 33 -3.10 13.84 -0.35
N GLU A 34 -3.17 13.60 -1.65
CA GLU A 34 -4.30 14.02 -2.46
C GLU A 34 -5.61 13.34 -2.04
N ALA A 35 -5.55 12.05 -1.74
CA ALA A 35 -6.72 11.30 -1.32
C ALA A 35 -7.22 11.72 0.07
N LEU A 36 -6.32 12.00 1.02
CA LEU A 36 -6.70 12.61 2.31
C LEU A 36 -7.39 13.94 2.10
N LYS A 37 -6.83 14.83 1.26
CA LYS A 37 -7.42 16.14 0.95
C LYS A 37 -8.82 15.98 0.37
N LYS A 38 -9.02 15.04 -0.56
CA LYS A 38 -10.36 14.76 -1.16
C LYS A 38 -11.35 14.23 -0.12
N ALA A 39 -10.87 13.51 0.89
CA ALA A 39 -11.69 12.99 1.98
C ALA A 39 -11.92 14.01 3.12
N GLY A 40 -11.34 15.20 3.05
CA GLY A 40 -11.42 16.22 4.12
C GLY A 40 -10.58 15.89 5.35
N ILE A 41 -9.63 14.97 5.24
CA ILE A 41 -8.74 14.54 6.32
C ILE A 41 -7.44 15.36 6.26
N SER A 42 -7.04 15.94 7.39
CA SER A 42 -5.79 16.71 7.47
C SER A 42 -4.57 15.79 7.36
N TYR A 43 -3.61 16.16 6.51
CA TYR A 43 -2.32 15.50 6.44
C TYR A 43 -1.49 15.75 7.70
N SER A 44 -0.80 14.72 8.17
CA SER A 44 0.18 14.82 9.26
C SER A 44 1.45 14.06 8.92
N GLU A 45 2.61 14.71 9.05
CA GLU A 45 3.91 14.03 8.87
C GLU A 45 4.12 12.90 9.89
N GLY A 46 3.59 13.03 11.09
CA GLY A 46 3.65 12.00 12.12
C GLY A 46 2.90 10.71 11.79
N LEU A 47 2.15 10.68 10.68
CA LEU A 47 1.48 9.49 10.15
C LEU A 47 2.19 8.91 8.90
N VAL A 48 3.37 9.42 8.56
CA VAL A 48 4.21 8.88 7.48
C VAL A 48 5.38 8.13 8.10
N PHE A 49 5.49 6.85 7.79
CA PHE A 49 6.49 5.94 8.34
C PHE A 49 7.34 5.40 7.19
N GLU A 50 8.64 5.68 7.26
CA GLU A 50 9.63 5.12 6.35
C GLU A 50 10.34 3.94 7.00
N SER A 51 10.58 2.88 6.21
CA SER A 51 11.33 1.70 6.61
C SER A 51 12.02 1.07 5.40
N LYS A 52 12.44 -0.17 5.50
CA LYS A 52 12.74 -1.02 4.34
C LYS A 52 11.50 -1.83 3.99
N TYR A 53 11.52 -2.52 2.85
CA TYR A 53 10.40 -3.37 2.42
C TYR A 53 10.47 -4.79 3.02
N THR A 54 10.98 -4.93 4.24
CA THR A 54 11.14 -6.24 4.91
C THR A 54 10.03 -6.49 5.94
N TYR A 55 9.79 -7.75 6.24
CA TYR A 55 8.87 -8.17 7.28
C TYR A 55 9.30 -7.63 8.66
N GLU A 56 10.60 -7.73 8.99
CA GLU A 56 11.16 -7.33 10.27
C GLU A 56 10.97 -5.83 10.55
N ASP A 57 11.18 -5.01 9.51
CA ASP A 57 10.95 -3.57 9.63
C ASP A 57 9.47 -3.25 9.83
N GLY A 58 8.59 -3.97 9.12
CA GLY A 58 7.13 -3.86 9.32
C GLY A 58 6.71 -4.22 10.73
N TYR A 59 7.23 -5.33 11.25
CA TYR A 59 6.96 -5.79 12.61
C TYR A 59 7.40 -4.74 13.65
N ALA A 60 8.61 -4.20 13.50
CA ALA A 60 9.14 -3.16 14.40
C ALA A 60 8.36 -1.83 14.36
N LEU A 61 7.64 -1.55 13.28
CA LEU A 61 6.82 -0.33 13.16
C LEU A 61 5.51 -0.40 13.95
N ALA A 62 5.04 -1.56 14.38
CA ALA A 62 3.73 -1.73 15.01
C ALA A 62 3.55 -0.84 16.24
N GLU A 63 4.52 -0.80 17.15
CA GLU A 63 4.48 0.04 18.36
C GLU A 63 4.36 1.53 18.02
N ARG A 64 5.07 1.99 16.99
CA ARG A 64 5.02 3.38 16.54
C ARG A 64 3.68 3.72 15.89
N LEU A 65 3.10 2.79 15.14
CA LEU A 65 1.76 2.94 14.55
C LEU A 65 0.70 3.06 15.64
N ILE A 66 0.75 2.21 16.67
CA ILE A 66 -0.15 2.28 17.84
C ILE A 66 0.01 3.62 18.56
N SER A 67 1.24 4.02 18.87
CA SER A 67 1.55 5.28 19.56
C SER A 67 1.13 6.52 18.78
N SER A 68 1.01 6.43 17.46
CA SER A 68 0.52 7.53 16.61
C SER A 68 -1.00 7.72 16.66
N ASN A 69 -1.73 6.82 17.33
CA ASN A 69 -3.19 6.74 17.32
C ASN A 69 -3.78 6.58 15.90
N ALA A 70 -3.04 5.99 14.97
CA ALA A 70 -3.60 5.59 13.68
C ALA A 70 -4.61 4.45 13.89
N THR A 71 -5.70 4.47 13.12
CA THR A 71 -6.72 3.41 13.11
C THR A 71 -6.70 2.61 11.81
N ALA A 72 -5.92 3.06 10.85
CA ALA A 72 -5.71 2.36 9.59
C ALA A 72 -4.35 2.70 9.00
N ALA A 73 -3.84 1.84 8.11
CA ALA A 73 -2.64 2.11 7.34
C ALA A 73 -2.78 1.67 5.87
N VAL A 74 -2.19 2.49 4.99
CA VAL A 74 -1.81 2.07 3.64
C VAL A 74 -0.34 1.68 3.70
N VAL A 75 -0.03 0.42 3.40
CA VAL A 75 1.33 -0.14 3.44
C VAL A 75 1.75 -0.52 2.02
N THR A 76 2.89 -0.01 1.56
CA THR A 76 3.27 -0.06 0.15
C THR A 76 3.98 -1.34 -0.29
N GLY A 77 3.81 -2.45 0.43
CA GLY A 77 4.34 -3.77 0.10
C GLY A 77 3.75 -4.86 0.99
N ASP A 78 3.46 -6.02 0.42
CA ASP A 78 2.77 -7.11 1.12
C ASP A 78 3.61 -7.72 2.26
N GLU A 79 4.93 -7.84 2.08
CA GLU A 79 5.83 -8.38 3.09
C GLU A 79 5.93 -7.42 4.29
N LEU A 80 6.11 -6.14 4.02
CA LEU A 80 6.08 -5.09 5.03
C LEU A 80 4.75 -5.08 5.80
N ALA A 81 3.62 -5.22 5.07
CA ALA A 81 2.29 -5.27 5.66
C ALA A 81 2.07 -6.52 6.54
N ALA A 82 2.64 -7.66 6.16
CA ALA A 82 2.60 -8.86 6.99
C ALA A 82 3.35 -8.67 8.32
N GLY A 83 4.49 -7.97 8.28
CA GLY A 83 5.21 -7.59 9.49
C GLY A 83 4.38 -6.67 10.38
N VAL A 84 3.80 -5.60 9.83
CA VAL A 84 2.89 -4.69 10.57
C VAL A 84 1.74 -5.47 11.19
N LEU A 85 1.09 -6.35 10.42
CA LEU A 85 -0.03 -7.15 10.90
C LEU A 85 0.32 -8.01 12.12
N ASN A 86 1.44 -8.73 12.05
CA ASN A 86 1.88 -9.60 13.15
C ASN A 86 2.35 -8.78 14.35
N GLY A 87 3.05 -7.67 14.12
CA GLY A 87 3.44 -6.77 15.21
C GLY A 87 2.23 -6.16 15.94
N LEU A 88 1.18 -5.75 15.23
CA LEU A 88 -0.08 -5.29 15.82
C LEU A 88 -0.74 -6.40 16.65
N ALA A 89 -0.79 -7.63 16.14
CA ALA A 89 -1.38 -8.76 16.82
C ALA A 89 -0.64 -9.09 18.13
N ASP A 90 0.69 -9.06 18.13
CA ASP A 90 1.51 -9.31 19.32
C ASP A 90 1.37 -8.21 20.39
N HIS A 91 0.96 -7.01 19.98
CA HIS A 91 0.57 -5.92 20.89
C HIS A 91 -0.92 -5.93 21.28
N GLY A 92 -1.66 -6.98 20.89
CA GLY A 92 -3.06 -7.17 21.22
C GLY A 92 -4.04 -6.31 20.43
N VAL A 93 -3.60 -5.70 19.31
CA VAL A 93 -4.46 -4.89 18.44
C VAL A 93 -5.09 -5.77 17.36
N SER A 94 -6.40 -5.83 17.33
CA SER A 94 -7.16 -6.66 16.39
C SER A 94 -7.30 -5.99 15.02
N VAL A 95 -7.09 -6.79 13.98
CA VAL A 95 -7.30 -6.39 12.58
C VAL A 95 -8.41 -7.26 12.00
N PRO A 96 -9.49 -6.70 11.46
CA PRO A 96 -9.70 -5.28 11.10
C PRO A 96 -10.44 -4.44 12.15
N GLU A 97 -10.79 -4.97 13.32
CA GLU A 97 -11.73 -4.36 14.26
C GLU A 97 -11.20 -3.03 14.83
N GLU A 98 -9.94 -3.01 15.28
CA GLU A 98 -9.31 -1.83 15.87
C GLU A 98 -8.37 -1.12 14.90
N PHE A 99 -7.78 -1.86 13.95
CA PHE A 99 -6.86 -1.32 12.96
C PHE A 99 -7.10 -1.94 11.59
N GLU A 100 -7.20 -1.13 10.55
CA GLU A 100 -7.39 -1.62 9.19
C GLU A 100 -6.10 -1.48 8.35
N ILE A 101 -5.82 -2.49 7.51
CA ILE A 101 -4.64 -2.49 6.63
C ILE A 101 -5.06 -2.68 5.18
N ILE A 102 -4.59 -1.80 4.29
CA ILE A 102 -4.57 -2.03 2.85
C ILE A 102 -3.12 -2.02 2.39
N THR A 103 -2.74 -3.06 1.66
CA THR A 103 -1.41 -3.18 1.06
C THR A 103 -1.43 -3.01 -0.46
N SER A 104 -0.32 -3.25 -1.13
CA SER A 104 -0.21 -3.26 -2.59
C SER A 104 0.54 -4.51 -3.04
N ASP A 105 0.32 -4.90 -4.32
CA ASP A 105 0.96 -5.95 -5.12
C ASP A 105 0.16 -7.23 -5.31
N ASP A 106 -0.72 -7.63 -4.38
CA ASP A 106 -1.51 -8.87 -4.42
C ASP A 106 -0.66 -10.14 -4.57
N SER A 107 0.49 -10.17 -3.89
CA SER A 107 1.37 -11.34 -3.85
C SER A 107 0.77 -12.50 -3.04
N GLN A 108 1.45 -13.63 -3.02
CA GLN A 108 1.04 -14.78 -2.19
C GLN A 108 1.01 -14.45 -0.70
N VAL A 109 1.88 -13.54 -0.23
CA VAL A 109 1.95 -13.11 1.17
C VAL A 109 0.60 -12.57 1.63
N SER A 110 -0.01 -11.66 0.85
CA SER A 110 -1.31 -11.07 1.19
C SER A 110 -2.43 -12.10 1.34
N ARG A 111 -2.29 -13.27 0.72
CA ARG A 111 -3.27 -14.37 0.76
C ARG A 111 -3.03 -15.35 1.92
N PHE A 112 -1.77 -15.45 2.41
CA PHE A 112 -1.41 -16.41 3.46
C PHE A 112 -1.47 -15.83 4.87
N THR A 113 -1.47 -14.51 5.01
CA THR A 113 -1.64 -13.84 6.32
C THR A 113 -3.00 -14.17 6.97
N ARG A 114 -3.09 -13.95 8.27
CA ARG A 114 -4.33 -14.06 9.06
C ARG A 114 -4.48 -12.81 9.96
N PRO A 115 -5.48 -11.97 9.63
CA PRO A 115 -6.37 -11.99 8.47
C PRO A 115 -5.65 -11.80 7.13
N ASN A 116 -6.29 -12.27 6.02
CA ASN A 116 -5.76 -12.01 4.67
C ASN A 116 -5.81 -10.50 4.37
N LEU A 117 -4.78 -9.99 3.71
CA LEU A 117 -4.65 -8.55 3.46
C LEU A 117 -5.50 -8.10 2.26
N THR A 118 -6.32 -7.08 2.47
CA THR A 118 -6.91 -6.25 1.40
C THR A 118 -5.79 -5.53 0.68
N THR A 119 -5.81 -5.54 -0.66
CA THR A 119 -4.67 -5.08 -1.44
C THR A 119 -5.09 -4.36 -2.73
N ILE A 120 -4.24 -3.45 -3.18
CA ILE A 120 -4.30 -2.93 -4.55
C ILE A 120 -3.64 -3.95 -5.46
N ALA A 121 -4.44 -4.61 -6.29
CA ALA A 121 -3.96 -5.56 -7.28
C ALA A 121 -3.42 -4.84 -8.50
N GLN A 122 -2.14 -5.03 -8.78
CA GLN A 122 -1.48 -4.51 -9.97
C GLN A 122 -1.54 -5.56 -11.09
N PRO A 123 -1.74 -5.18 -12.36
CA PRO A 123 -1.74 -6.09 -13.50
C PRO A 123 -0.31 -6.47 -13.90
N LEU A 124 0.41 -7.18 -13.02
CA LEU A 124 1.85 -7.45 -13.18
C LEU A 124 2.20 -8.19 -14.47
N TYR A 125 1.32 -9.11 -14.93
CA TYR A 125 1.51 -9.80 -16.21
C TYR A 125 1.47 -8.82 -17.39
N ASP A 126 0.46 -7.97 -17.44
CA ASP A 126 0.30 -7.00 -18.51
C ASP A 126 1.42 -5.94 -18.47
N LEU A 127 1.83 -5.54 -17.27
CA LEU A 127 2.96 -4.64 -17.07
C LEU A 127 4.24 -5.23 -17.69
N GLY A 128 4.54 -6.51 -17.39
CA GLY A 128 5.69 -7.19 -17.98
C GLY A 128 5.59 -7.34 -19.49
N ALA A 129 4.43 -7.78 -20.00
CA ALA A 129 4.21 -8.00 -21.42
C ALA A 129 4.31 -6.70 -22.25
N ILE A 130 3.70 -5.61 -21.76
CA ILE A 130 3.73 -4.30 -22.42
C ILE A 130 5.13 -3.71 -22.36
N SER A 131 5.81 -3.78 -21.21
CA SER A 131 7.20 -3.30 -21.07
C SER A 131 8.15 -4.01 -22.05
N MET A 132 8.04 -5.34 -22.16
CA MET A 132 8.85 -6.10 -23.11
C MET A 132 8.54 -5.75 -24.55
N ARG A 133 7.27 -5.53 -24.92
CA ARG A 133 6.88 -5.10 -26.26
C ARG A 133 7.48 -3.73 -26.59
N MET A 134 7.36 -2.77 -25.68
CA MET A 134 7.92 -1.43 -25.87
C MET A 134 9.45 -1.48 -25.99
N LEU A 135 10.12 -2.25 -25.14
CA LEU A 135 11.56 -2.42 -25.19
C LEU A 135 12.01 -3.04 -26.52
N THR A 136 11.32 -4.07 -27.00
CA THR A 136 11.62 -4.72 -28.28
C THR A 136 11.51 -3.72 -29.43
N LYS A 137 10.47 -2.90 -29.48
CA LYS A 137 10.33 -1.84 -30.51
C LYS A 137 11.51 -0.85 -30.46
N ILE A 138 11.87 -0.39 -29.24
CA ILE A 138 13.02 0.52 -29.06
C ILE A 138 14.32 -0.12 -29.57
N MET A 139 14.56 -1.39 -29.23
CA MET A 139 15.76 -2.11 -29.70
C MET A 139 15.82 -2.24 -31.24
N HIS A 140 14.68 -2.38 -31.90
CA HIS A 140 14.57 -2.41 -33.37
C HIS A 140 14.51 -1.00 -33.97
N LYS A 141 14.66 0.06 -33.20
CA LYS A 141 14.58 1.46 -33.63
C LYS A 141 13.23 1.82 -34.28
N GLU A 142 12.18 1.12 -33.88
CA GLU A 142 10.82 1.43 -34.29
C GLU A 142 10.27 2.60 -33.41
N GLU A 143 9.42 3.42 -34.01
CA GLU A 143 8.75 4.48 -33.26
C GLU A 143 7.70 3.89 -32.29
N LEU A 144 7.66 4.46 -31.08
CA LEU A 144 6.59 4.18 -30.13
C LEU A 144 5.46 5.18 -30.37
N GLU A 145 4.26 4.68 -30.62
CA GLU A 145 3.04 5.50 -30.70
C GLU A 145 2.75 6.19 -29.36
N GLU A 146 2.97 5.45 -28.26
CA GLU A 146 2.84 5.95 -26.88
C GLU A 146 4.10 5.60 -26.09
N ARG A 147 4.63 6.58 -25.35
CA ARG A 147 5.81 6.39 -24.48
C ARG A 147 5.43 6.07 -23.04
N GLU A 148 4.18 6.28 -22.71
CA GLU A 148 3.60 6.05 -21.37
C GLU A 148 2.28 5.30 -21.54
N VAL A 149 2.14 4.18 -20.83
CA VAL A 149 0.93 3.35 -20.85
C VAL A 149 0.44 3.20 -19.41
N LEU A 150 -0.75 3.73 -19.15
CA LEU A 150 -1.41 3.56 -17.85
C LEU A 150 -2.23 2.28 -17.84
N LEU A 151 -1.88 1.34 -16.96
CA LEU A 151 -2.60 0.08 -16.81
C LEU A 151 -3.66 0.17 -15.70
N PRO A 152 -4.80 -0.52 -15.87
CA PRO A 152 -5.82 -0.56 -14.83
C PRO A 152 -5.33 -1.31 -13.60
N HIS A 153 -5.75 -0.85 -12.43
CA HIS A 153 -5.53 -1.54 -11.16
C HIS A 153 -6.89 -1.83 -10.50
N GLY A 154 -6.91 -2.73 -9.54
CA GLY A 154 -8.10 -3.08 -8.78
C GLY A 154 -7.86 -3.06 -7.28
N LEU A 155 -8.92 -2.96 -6.49
CA LEU A 155 -8.90 -3.23 -5.06
C LEU A 155 -9.46 -4.63 -4.82
N THR A 156 -8.64 -5.52 -4.28
CA THR A 156 -9.07 -6.85 -3.84
C THR A 156 -9.37 -6.80 -2.34
N GLU A 157 -10.66 -6.71 -2.02
CA GLU A 157 -11.11 -6.70 -0.63
C GLU A 157 -10.93 -8.07 0.02
N ARG A 158 -10.33 -8.09 1.22
CA ARG A 158 -10.15 -9.26 2.05
C ARG A 158 -10.51 -8.96 3.51
N ARG A 159 -9.84 -9.61 4.46
CA ARG A 159 -10.22 -9.59 5.87
C ARG A 159 -9.46 -8.59 6.73
N SER A 160 -8.47 -7.89 6.18
CA SER A 160 -7.74 -6.84 6.92
C SER A 160 -8.43 -5.47 6.87
N THR A 161 -9.60 -5.40 6.25
CA THR A 161 -10.48 -4.23 6.29
C THR A 161 -11.91 -4.67 6.60
N ARG A 162 -12.66 -3.81 7.25
CA ARG A 162 -14.10 -4.01 7.48
C ARG A 162 -14.84 -3.91 6.14
N LYS A 163 -15.88 -4.72 5.97
CA LYS A 163 -16.72 -4.64 4.77
C LYS A 163 -17.45 -3.31 4.74
N ARG A 164 -17.35 -2.61 3.63
CA ARG A 164 -18.14 -1.40 3.36
C ARG A 164 -19.54 -1.78 2.87
N LYS A 165 -20.55 -1.15 3.43
CA LYS A 165 -21.94 -1.26 2.95
C LYS A 165 -22.17 -0.40 1.72
#